data_a2eb047ea258ada8d588d8b6f71854ba
#
_entry.id   a2eb047ea258ada8d588d8b6f71854ba
#
_cell.length_a   1.000
_cell.length_b   1.000
_cell.length_c   1.000
_cell.angle_alpha   90.00
_cell.angle_beta   90.00
_cell.angle_gamma   90.00
#
_symmetry.space_group_name_H-M   'P 1'
#
loop_
_entity.id
_entity.type
_entity.pdbx_description
1 polymer ?
#
loop_
_entity_poly.entity_id
_entity_poly.type
_entity_poly.pdbx_seq_one_letter_code
_entity_poly.pdbx_strand_id
1 'polypeptide(L)'
;MSYIEQLGKNAQKASKTLISLGSLEKNNLLRQVATALVEQAEVILAENARDLAAAKENGISDIMLDRLRLNHERIKGIAEGVGQVADLQDPIGQVVRGYTNLDGLKIVQKRVPLGVVAMIFESRPNVSVDAFSLAFKTGNAIILRGGRDAIHSNTALIAVIRQTLVQAGMDADVVQLVEDTSHAAAEELMQAVDYIDVLIPRGGARLIQTVKEKSKVPVIETGVGNCHIYVDDSADLEMAVDIVVNAKTQRPSVCNAAESLVVHEKIAEAFLPKLEEAVAKVHPVEFRADQEALRMFKNAVLATEEDYSTEFLDYIMSVKTVKSVEEAVDWINDHTTHHSEAIVTQSIAHAEYFQESIDAAAVYVNASTRFTDGFVFGLGAEIGISTQKMHARGPMGLEALTSTKFYINGNGQIRR
;
A
#
# COMPACT_ATOMS: atom_id res chain seq x y z
N MET A 1 24.01 4.61 -24.10
CA MET A 1 23.42 4.65 -22.75
C MET A 1 22.02 5.19 -22.91
N SER A 2 21.04 4.43 -22.47
CA SER A 2 19.65 4.87 -22.53
C SER A 2 19.34 5.90 -21.42
N TYR A 3 18.17 6.51 -21.49
CA TYR A 3 17.70 7.44 -20.47
C TYR A 3 17.55 6.76 -19.10
N ILE A 4 16.95 5.59 -19.06
CA ILE A 4 16.74 4.80 -17.80
C ILE A 4 18.08 4.31 -17.24
N GLU A 5 19.01 3.85 -18.07
CA GLU A 5 20.37 3.49 -17.62
C GLU A 5 21.10 4.67 -16.97
N GLN A 6 20.94 5.88 -17.50
CA GLN A 6 21.55 7.07 -16.91
C GLN A 6 20.95 7.37 -15.52
N LEU A 7 19.60 7.35 -15.39
CA LEU A 7 18.92 7.51 -14.10
C LEU A 7 19.37 6.44 -13.09
N GLY A 8 19.46 5.18 -13.54
CA GLY A 8 19.89 4.08 -12.70
C GLY A 8 21.32 4.24 -12.16
N LYS A 9 22.27 4.62 -13.02
CA LYS A 9 23.66 4.90 -12.61
C LYS A 9 23.77 6.06 -11.62
N ASN A 10 23.01 7.11 -11.87
CA ASN A 10 22.96 8.25 -10.99
C ASN A 10 22.40 7.85 -9.61
N ALA A 11 21.29 7.10 -9.58
CA ALA A 11 20.70 6.60 -8.34
C ALA A 11 21.66 5.69 -7.56
N GLN A 12 22.36 4.76 -8.24
CA GLN A 12 23.38 3.91 -7.60
C GLN A 12 24.54 4.70 -7.01
N LYS A 13 24.96 5.78 -7.67
CA LYS A 13 25.99 6.66 -7.13
C LYS A 13 25.48 7.41 -5.90
N ALA A 14 24.29 8.00 -6.02
CA ALA A 14 23.64 8.78 -4.97
C ALA A 14 23.31 7.92 -3.73
N SER A 15 22.86 6.66 -3.91
CA SER A 15 22.54 5.75 -2.79
C SER A 15 23.73 5.53 -1.86
N LYS A 16 24.95 5.56 -2.38
CA LYS A 16 26.19 5.42 -1.56
C LYS A 16 26.37 6.58 -0.60
N THR A 17 25.89 7.78 -0.94
CA THR A 17 26.01 8.94 -0.06
C THR A 17 25.06 8.85 1.15
N LEU A 18 23.94 8.10 1.01
CA LEU A 18 22.98 7.90 2.08
C LEU A 18 23.49 6.97 3.19
N ILE A 19 24.47 6.09 2.89
CA ILE A 19 25.02 5.12 3.87
C ILE A 19 25.65 5.83 5.07
N SER A 20 26.25 7.01 4.87
CA SER A 20 26.94 7.77 5.92
C SER A 20 26.03 8.66 6.74
N LEU A 21 24.75 8.86 6.31
CA LEU A 21 23.83 9.75 7.02
C LEU A 21 23.32 9.10 8.30
N GLY A 22 23.48 9.84 9.41
CA GLY A 22 22.84 9.50 10.68
C GLY A 22 21.35 9.81 10.69
N SER A 23 20.60 9.17 11.62
CA SER A 23 19.17 9.39 11.75
C SER A 23 18.78 10.86 11.96
N LEU A 24 19.58 11.62 12.72
CA LEU A 24 19.33 13.04 12.95
C LEU A 24 19.43 13.86 11.67
N GLU A 25 20.43 13.59 10.83
CA GLU A 25 20.60 14.28 9.54
C GLU A 25 19.45 13.99 8.61
N LYS A 26 19.05 12.72 8.48
CA LYS A 26 17.87 12.31 7.69
C LYS A 26 16.60 13.02 8.18
N ASN A 27 16.37 13.06 9.50
CA ASN A 27 15.20 13.68 10.08
C ASN A 27 15.16 15.18 9.80
N ASN A 28 16.30 15.87 9.93
CA ASN A 28 16.40 17.30 9.65
C ASN A 28 16.15 17.62 8.17
N LEU A 29 16.69 16.81 7.26
CA LEU A 29 16.46 16.94 5.82
C LEU A 29 14.98 16.74 5.45
N LEU A 30 14.33 15.71 5.99
CA LEU A 30 12.91 15.47 5.78
C LEU A 30 12.06 16.66 6.29
N ARG A 31 12.37 17.23 7.46
CA ARG A 31 11.67 18.42 7.96
C ARG A 31 11.90 19.66 7.08
N GLN A 32 13.10 19.84 6.52
CA GLN A 32 13.35 20.90 5.56
C GLN A 32 12.54 20.71 4.28
N VAL A 33 12.44 19.47 3.78
CA VAL A 33 11.57 19.16 2.64
C VAL A 33 10.10 19.44 2.97
N ALA A 34 9.62 19.05 4.14
CA ALA A 34 8.24 19.35 4.58
C ALA A 34 7.95 20.86 4.57
N THR A 35 8.88 21.66 5.10
CA THR A 35 8.78 23.13 5.09
C THR A 35 8.77 23.67 3.67
N ALA A 36 9.71 23.24 2.82
CA ALA A 36 9.82 23.70 1.44
C ALA A 36 8.57 23.38 0.58
N LEU A 37 7.92 22.23 0.80
CA LEU A 37 6.67 21.87 0.12
C LEU A 37 5.56 22.89 0.43
N VAL A 38 5.45 23.31 1.68
CA VAL A 38 4.44 24.32 2.08
C VAL A 38 4.81 25.71 1.53
N GLU A 39 6.08 26.11 1.63
CA GLU A 39 6.55 27.42 1.15
C GLU A 39 6.43 27.58 -0.36
N GLN A 40 6.57 26.46 -1.12
CA GLN A 40 6.47 26.46 -2.59
C GLN A 40 5.11 25.96 -3.08
N ALA A 41 4.08 25.97 -2.23
CA ALA A 41 2.75 25.47 -2.57
C ALA A 41 2.17 26.11 -3.83
N GLU A 42 2.34 27.42 -4.04
CA GLU A 42 1.83 28.13 -5.23
C GLU A 42 2.40 27.58 -6.54
N VAL A 43 3.69 27.27 -6.57
CA VAL A 43 4.34 26.67 -7.75
C VAL A 43 3.78 25.28 -8.03
N ILE A 44 3.62 24.46 -6.98
CA ILE A 44 3.05 23.11 -7.08
C ILE A 44 1.60 23.16 -7.58
N LEU A 45 0.79 24.09 -7.04
CA LEU A 45 -0.62 24.24 -7.41
C LEU A 45 -0.78 24.76 -8.85
N ALA A 46 0.10 25.62 -9.33
CA ALA A 46 0.10 26.09 -10.72
C ALA A 46 0.33 24.92 -11.70
N GLU A 47 1.27 24.02 -11.39
CA GLU A 47 1.52 22.82 -12.22
C GLU A 47 0.41 21.78 -12.07
N ASN A 48 -0.18 21.63 -10.89
CA ASN A 48 -1.35 20.76 -10.70
C ASN A 48 -2.56 21.24 -11.49
N ALA A 49 -2.75 22.55 -11.62
CA ALA A 49 -3.82 23.11 -12.45
C ALA A 49 -3.69 22.71 -13.94
N ARG A 50 -2.46 22.57 -14.45
CA ARG A 50 -2.20 22.07 -15.82
C ARG A 50 -2.63 20.62 -15.99
N ASP A 51 -2.28 19.76 -15.03
CA ASP A 51 -2.71 18.35 -15.04
C ASP A 51 -4.24 18.24 -14.97
N LEU A 52 -4.90 19.02 -14.11
CA LEU A 52 -6.36 19.03 -13.97
C LEU A 52 -7.05 19.51 -15.26
N ALA A 53 -6.51 20.52 -15.94
CA ALA A 53 -7.05 20.99 -17.20
C ALA A 53 -6.96 19.92 -18.29
N ALA A 54 -5.77 19.31 -18.46
CA ALA A 54 -5.54 18.23 -19.41
C ALA A 54 -6.43 16.99 -19.11
N ALA A 55 -6.58 16.62 -17.84
CA ALA A 55 -7.40 15.50 -17.43
C ALA A 55 -8.89 15.74 -17.76
N LYS A 56 -9.36 16.96 -17.57
CA LYS A 56 -10.75 17.38 -17.89
C LYS A 56 -11.03 17.32 -19.40
N GLU A 57 -10.08 17.81 -20.20
CA GLU A 57 -10.16 17.73 -21.66
C GLU A 57 -10.19 16.29 -22.17
N ASN A 58 -9.48 15.38 -21.49
CA ASN A 58 -9.47 13.95 -21.80
C ASN A 58 -10.67 13.17 -21.25
N GLY A 59 -11.66 13.85 -20.63
CA GLY A 59 -12.88 13.21 -20.15
C GLY A 59 -12.71 12.32 -18.91
N ILE A 60 -11.70 12.55 -18.09
CA ILE A 60 -11.46 11.80 -16.85
C ILE A 60 -12.60 12.10 -15.86
N SER A 61 -13.08 11.04 -15.18
CA SER A 61 -14.21 11.15 -14.23
C SER A 61 -13.91 12.07 -13.04
N ASP A 62 -14.93 12.66 -12.45
CA ASP A 62 -14.79 13.56 -11.29
C ASP A 62 -14.11 12.89 -10.09
N ILE A 63 -14.32 11.59 -9.89
CA ILE A 63 -13.65 10.79 -8.85
C ILE A 63 -12.15 10.74 -9.09
N MET A 64 -11.72 10.53 -10.32
CA MET A 64 -10.30 10.51 -10.70
C MET A 64 -9.70 11.93 -10.68
N LEU A 65 -10.45 12.95 -11.05
CA LEU A 65 -10.03 14.35 -10.92
C LEU A 65 -9.81 14.73 -9.45
N ASP A 66 -10.63 14.24 -8.53
CA ASP A 66 -10.42 14.48 -7.10
C ASP A 66 -9.14 13.82 -6.57
N ARG A 67 -8.81 12.61 -7.05
CA ARG A 67 -7.54 11.93 -6.72
C ARG A 67 -6.31 12.72 -7.19
N LEU A 68 -6.41 13.38 -8.33
CA LEU A 68 -5.33 14.16 -8.92
C LEU A 68 -5.18 15.54 -8.28
N ARG A 69 -6.26 16.09 -7.76
CA ARG A 69 -6.35 17.48 -7.27
C ARG A 69 -5.49 17.68 -6.04
N LEU A 70 -4.67 18.74 -6.06
CA LEU A 70 -3.99 19.31 -4.90
C LEU A 70 -4.66 20.64 -4.52
N ASN A 71 -4.55 21.01 -3.26
CA ASN A 71 -4.86 22.31 -2.69
C ASN A 71 -3.91 22.56 -1.49
N HIS A 72 -3.95 23.73 -0.88
CA HIS A 72 -3.08 24.07 0.24
C HIS A 72 -3.21 23.08 1.41
N GLU A 73 -4.42 22.65 1.73
CA GLU A 73 -4.70 21.69 2.79
C GLU A 73 -4.06 20.31 2.49
N ARG A 74 -4.21 19.82 1.26
CA ARG A 74 -3.60 18.56 0.81
C ARG A 74 -2.07 18.64 0.80
N ILE A 75 -1.49 19.76 0.34
CA ILE A 75 -0.02 19.98 0.38
C ILE A 75 0.46 20.01 1.84
N LYS A 76 -0.26 20.71 2.72
CA LYS A 76 0.04 20.70 4.15
C LYS A 76 -0.03 19.30 4.75
N GLY A 77 -1.06 18.52 4.41
CA GLY A 77 -1.17 17.12 4.83
C GLY A 77 -0.02 16.24 4.33
N ILE A 78 0.44 16.44 3.09
CA ILE A 78 1.64 15.78 2.55
C ILE A 78 2.87 16.14 3.36
N ALA A 79 3.08 17.42 3.66
CA ALA A 79 4.20 17.91 4.46
C ALA A 79 4.17 17.38 5.91
N GLU A 80 3.00 17.29 6.52
CA GLU A 80 2.79 16.66 7.81
C GLU A 80 3.18 15.18 7.78
N GLY A 81 2.81 14.45 6.71
CA GLY A 81 3.22 13.06 6.49
C GLY A 81 4.73 12.89 6.41
N VAL A 82 5.43 13.78 5.70
CA VAL A 82 6.92 13.79 5.68
C VAL A 82 7.49 14.02 7.08
N GLY A 83 6.90 14.96 7.86
CA GLY A 83 7.26 15.20 9.25
C GLY A 83 7.09 13.97 10.13
N GLN A 84 5.98 13.26 9.98
CA GLN A 84 5.71 12.02 10.71
C GLN A 84 6.74 10.94 10.37
N VAL A 85 7.11 10.77 9.09
CA VAL A 85 8.20 9.84 8.70
C VAL A 85 9.54 10.26 9.33
N ALA A 86 9.83 11.55 9.42
CA ALA A 86 11.02 12.04 10.11
C ALA A 86 11.06 11.62 11.58
N ASP A 87 9.92 11.57 12.26
CA ASP A 87 9.80 11.20 13.67
C ASP A 87 9.84 9.69 13.94
N LEU A 88 9.65 8.86 12.91
CA LEU A 88 9.75 7.40 13.05
C LEU A 88 11.17 6.97 13.41
N GLN A 89 11.27 5.87 14.14
CA GLN A 89 12.54 5.23 14.43
C GLN A 89 13.20 4.73 13.14
N ASP A 90 14.46 5.13 12.92
CA ASP A 90 15.24 4.64 11.78
C ASP A 90 15.57 3.15 11.96
N PRO A 91 15.18 2.26 11.05
CA PRO A 91 15.48 0.83 11.17
C PRO A 91 16.93 0.50 10.80
N ILE A 92 17.65 1.40 10.12
CA ILE A 92 19.01 1.11 9.63
C ILE A 92 19.98 0.96 10.80
N GLY A 93 20.74 -0.14 10.77
CA GLY A 93 21.70 -0.48 11.82
C GLY A 93 21.10 -1.24 13.01
N GLN A 94 19.78 -1.39 13.08
CA GLN A 94 19.15 -2.22 14.11
C GLN A 94 19.67 -3.66 14.05
N VAL A 95 20.00 -4.21 15.22
CA VAL A 95 20.45 -5.60 15.36
C VAL A 95 19.21 -6.50 15.40
N VAL A 96 19.08 -7.34 14.36
CA VAL A 96 18.01 -8.35 14.30
C VAL A 96 18.35 -9.54 15.20
N ARG A 97 19.61 -9.97 15.17
CA ARG A 97 20.14 -10.99 16.07
C ARG A 97 21.66 -10.93 16.15
N GLY A 98 22.23 -11.46 17.22
CA GLY A 98 23.68 -11.60 17.40
C GLY A 98 24.01 -12.83 18.24
N TYR A 99 25.09 -13.52 17.90
CA TYR A 99 25.56 -14.71 18.61
C TYR A 99 27.05 -14.96 18.32
N THR A 100 27.67 -15.83 19.12
CA THR A 100 29.01 -16.38 18.85
C THR A 100 28.84 -17.83 18.43
N ASN A 101 29.42 -18.22 17.27
CA ASN A 101 29.35 -19.61 16.83
C ASN A 101 30.39 -20.50 17.56
N LEU A 102 30.40 -21.80 17.25
CA LEU A 102 31.28 -22.78 17.88
C LEU A 102 32.75 -22.48 17.62
N ASP A 103 33.12 -21.83 16.51
CA ASP A 103 34.49 -21.45 16.17
C ASP A 103 34.92 -20.12 16.82
N GLY A 104 34.06 -19.50 17.62
CA GLY A 104 34.33 -18.21 18.28
C GLY A 104 34.13 -16.98 17.41
N LEU A 105 33.50 -17.10 16.22
CA LEU A 105 33.13 -15.96 15.39
C LEU A 105 31.94 -15.20 16.01
N LYS A 106 32.10 -13.90 16.20
CA LYS A 106 31.01 -13.02 16.61
C LYS A 106 30.20 -12.60 15.38
N ILE A 107 28.97 -13.07 15.29
CA ILE A 107 28.08 -12.86 14.15
C ILE A 107 26.96 -11.94 14.59
N VAL A 108 26.79 -10.82 13.90
CA VAL A 108 25.70 -9.86 14.13
C VAL A 108 24.98 -9.64 12.81
N GLN A 109 23.66 -9.81 12.81
CA GLN A 109 22.80 -9.49 11.67
C GLN A 109 22.14 -8.14 11.91
N LYS A 110 22.34 -7.18 11.00
CA LYS A 110 21.80 -5.82 11.09
C LYS A 110 20.97 -5.49 9.87
N ARG A 111 19.97 -4.58 10.05
CA ARG A 111 19.22 -4.01 8.95
C ARG A 111 20.09 -3.04 8.14
N VAL A 112 19.95 -3.12 6.82
CA VAL A 112 20.62 -2.27 5.84
C VAL A 112 19.62 -1.82 4.77
N PRO A 113 19.87 -0.70 4.05
CA PRO A 113 19.05 -0.32 2.89
C PRO A 113 18.96 -1.43 1.85
N LEU A 114 17.90 -1.44 1.07
CA LEU A 114 17.81 -2.27 -0.15
C LEU A 114 18.79 -1.79 -1.22
N GLY A 115 18.89 -0.46 -1.41
CA GLY A 115 19.76 0.17 -2.39
C GLY A 115 19.03 1.20 -3.25
N VAL A 116 18.71 0.85 -4.48
CA VAL A 116 17.89 1.65 -5.39
C VAL A 116 16.51 1.05 -5.52
N VAL A 117 15.50 1.79 -5.08
CA VAL A 117 14.08 1.44 -5.20
C VAL A 117 13.50 2.13 -6.43
N ALA A 118 12.74 1.42 -7.26
CA ALA A 118 11.90 2.04 -8.28
C ALA A 118 10.43 1.93 -7.88
N MET A 119 9.64 2.95 -8.19
CA MET A 119 8.19 2.89 -8.02
C MET A 119 7.48 3.33 -9.28
N ILE A 120 6.55 2.48 -9.77
CA ILE A 120 5.61 2.83 -10.84
C ILE A 120 4.24 3.04 -10.21
N PHE A 121 3.67 4.25 -10.37
CA PHE A 121 2.41 4.61 -9.72
C PHE A 121 1.48 5.41 -10.63
N GLU A 122 0.18 5.40 -10.30
CA GLU A 122 -0.89 6.06 -11.06
C GLU A 122 -1.43 7.29 -10.31
N SER A 123 -1.90 8.28 -11.05
CA SER A 123 -2.82 9.40 -10.74
C SER A 123 -2.91 9.95 -9.29
N ARG A 124 -1.87 9.84 -8.49
CA ARG A 124 -1.82 10.37 -7.11
C ARG A 124 -0.52 11.10 -6.85
N PRO A 125 -0.46 12.44 -7.01
CA PRO A 125 0.79 13.20 -6.85
C PRO A 125 1.47 13.04 -5.49
N ASN A 126 0.69 12.89 -4.40
CA ASN A 126 1.23 12.68 -3.06
C ASN A 126 2.14 11.44 -2.95
N VAL A 127 1.86 10.38 -3.75
CA VAL A 127 2.66 9.14 -3.71
C VAL A 127 4.14 9.40 -4.00
N SER A 128 4.47 10.39 -4.85
CA SER A 128 5.86 10.74 -5.14
C SER A 128 6.61 11.21 -3.90
N VAL A 129 5.95 11.98 -3.03
CA VAL A 129 6.54 12.52 -1.79
C VAL A 129 6.57 11.45 -0.70
N ASP A 130 5.48 10.69 -0.56
CA ASP A 130 5.40 9.60 0.42
C ASP A 130 6.49 8.55 0.15
N ALA A 131 6.63 8.12 -1.10
CA ALA A 131 7.65 7.16 -1.52
C ALA A 131 9.07 7.68 -1.33
N PHE A 132 9.33 8.97 -1.65
CA PHE A 132 10.61 9.60 -1.37
C PHE A 132 10.93 9.58 0.13
N SER A 133 10.00 10.04 0.96
CA SER A 133 10.25 10.18 2.40
C SER A 133 10.59 8.84 3.06
N LEU A 134 9.86 7.78 2.71
CA LEU A 134 10.09 6.42 3.21
C LEU A 134 11.41 5.83 2.70
N ALA A 135 11.71 5.96 1.40
CA ALA A 135 12.96 5.50 0.81
C ALA A 135 14.17 6.24 1.40
N PHE A 136 14.10 7.57 1.49
CA PHE A 136 15.16 8.40 2.05
C PHE A 136 15.43 8.09 3.53
N LYS A 137 14.39 7.95 4.34
CA LYS A 137 14.50 7.58 5.76
C LYS A 137 15.22 6.26 5.95
N THR A 138 14.99 5.30 5.06
CA THR A 138 15.60 3.96 5.08
C THR A 138 16.92 3.89 4.31
N GLY A 139 17.45 5.04 3.84
CA GLY A 139 18.76 5.12 3.17
C GLY A 139 18.76 4.57 1.74
N ASN A 140 17.60 4.49 1.09
CA ASN A 140 17.47 4.09 -0.31
C ASN A 140 17.41 5.30 -1.23
N ALA A 141 18.05 5.23 -2.39
CA ALA A 141 17.72 6.10 -3.51
C ALA A 141 16.44 5.61 -4.19
N ILE A 142 15.67 6.54 -4.78
CA ILE A 142 14.40 6.18 -5.41
C ILE A 142 14.27 6.76 -6.82
N ILE A 143 13.78 5.93 -7.76
CA ILE A 143 13.40 6.33 -9.11
C ILE A 143 11.88 6.20 -9.22
N LEU A 144 11.22 7.31 -9.49
CA LEU A 144 9.77 7.44 -9.54
C LEU A 144 9.28 7.49 -10.97
N ARG A 145 8.27 6.70 -11.33
CA ARG A 145 7.56 6.79 -12.61
C ARG A 145 6.07 6.93 -12.36
N GLY A 146 5.59 8.17 -12.39
CA GLY A 146 4.17 8.50 -12.25
C GLY A 146 3.37 8.34 -13.54
N GLY A 147 2.04 8.30 -13.42
CA GLY A 147 1.13 8.35 -14.55
C GLY A 147 1.24 9.68 -15.34
N ARG A 148 0.90 9.63 -16.65
CA ARG A 148 0.91 10.82 -17.52
C ARG A 148 -0.01 11.93 -17.00
N ASP A 149 -1.11 11.56 -16.38
CA ASP A 149 -2.13 12.51 -15.91
C ASP A 149 -1.65 13.41 -14.74
N ALA A 150 -0.54 13.03 -14.07
CA ALA A 150 0.02 13.75 -12.94
C ALA A 150 1.46 14.24 -13.18
N ILE A 151 1.93 14.26 -14.41
CA ILE A 151 3.35 14.52 -14.72
C ILE A 151 3.81 15.89 -14.27
N HIS A 152 3.03 16.93 -14.49
CA HIS A 152 3.38 18.30 -14.10
C HIS A 152 3.44 18.45 -12.57
N SER A 153 2.45 17.91 -11.85
CA SER A 153 2.42 17.87 -10.39
C SER A 153 3.61 17.12 -9.80
N ASN A 154 3.89 15.92 -10.33
CA ASN A 154 5.03 15.11 -9.88
C ASN A 154 6.36 15.82 -10.13
N THR A 155 6.53 16.45 -11.30
CA THR A 155 7.75 17.21 -11.65
C THR A 155 7.94 18.36 -10.66
N ALA A 156 6.89 19.13 -10.37
CA ALA A 156 6.96 20.24 -9.41
C ALA A 156 7.33 19.77 -8.00
N LEU A 157 6.66 18.74 -7.50
CA LEU A 157 6.93 18.16 -6.17
C LEU A 157 8.37 17.66 -6.05
N ILE A 158 8.84 16.88 -7.04
CA ILE A 158 10.21 16.35 -7.04
C ILE A 158 11.25 17.47 -7.23
N ALA A 159 10.96 18.50 -8.01
CA ALA A 159 11.84 19.66 -8.14
C ALA A 159 12.05 20.37 -6.81
N VAL A 160 11.00 20.57 -6.01
CA VAL A 160 11.09 21.15 -4.66
C VAL A 160 11.96 20.28 -3.75
N ILE A 161 11.76 18.97 -3.76
CA ILE A 161 12.57 18.03 -2.97
C ILE A 161 14.04 18.10 -3.40
N ARG A 162 14.33 17.95 -4.69
CA ARG A 162 15.69 17.98 -5.23
C ARG A 162 16.42 19.30 -4.91
N GLN A 163 15.71 20.43 -5.06
CA GLN A 163 16.26 21.75 -4.71
C GLN A 163 16.62 21.84 -3.22
N THR A 164 15.76 21.35 -2.34
CA THR A 164 16.01 21.33 -0.89
C THR A 164 17.24 20.48 -0.56
N LEU A 165 17.36 19.30 -1.17
CA LEU A 165 18.51 18.41 -0.99
C LEU A 165 19.82 19.08 -1.43
N VAL A 166 19.83 19.74 -2.59
CA VAL A 166 21.02 20.50 -3.09
C VAL A 166 21.40 21.62 -2.14
N GLN A 167 20.43 22.38 -1.65
CA GLN A 167 20.68 23.47 -0.68
C GLN A 167 21.28 22.97 0.63
N ALA A 168 20.97 21.73 1.01
CA ALA A 168 21.55 21.05 2.16
C ALA A 168 22.87 20.32 1.85
N GLY A 169 23.42 20.44 0.64
CA GLY A 169 24.68 19.82 0.23
C GLY A 169 24.57 18.35 -0.12
N MET A 170 23.36 17.84 -0.34
CA MET A 170 23.11 16.44 -0.72
C MET A 170 23.07 16.26 -2.25
N ASP A 171 23.37 15.03 -2.68
CA ASP A 171 23.18 14.64 -4.08
C ASP A 171 21.68 14.55 -4.38
N ALA A 172 21.20 15.38 -5.32
CA ALA A 172 19.79 15.38 -5.71
C ALA A 172 19.33 14.07 -6.37
N ASP A 173 20.26 13.28 -6.88
CA ASP A 173 19.95 12.02 -7.57
C ASP A 173 19.56 10.88 -6.61
N VAL A 174 19.48 11.14 -5.30
CA VAL A 174 18.80 10.25 -4.33
C VAL A 174 17.30 10.13 -4.62
N VAL A 175 16.71 11.11 -5.33
CA VAL A 175 15.35 11.02 -5.86
C VAL A 175 15.32 11.49 -7.32
N GLN A 176 14.76 10.65 -8.18
CA GLN A 176 14.65 10.93 -9.60
C GLN A 176 13.24 10.62 -10.10
N LEU A 177 12.79 11.38 -11.09
CA LEU A 177 11.52 11.19 -11.78
C LEU A 177 11.80 10.79 -13.25
N VAL A 178 11.16 9.73 -13.69
CA VAL A 178 11.11 9.39 -15.12
C VAL A 178 10.08 10.32 -15.78
N GLU A 179 10.57 11.31 -16.51
CA GLU A 179 9.72 12.30 -17.17
C GLU A 179 9.08 11.76 -18.46
N ASP A 180 9.69 10.74 -19.07
CA ASP A 180 9.08 10.02 -20.19
C ASP A 180 7.94 9.13 -19.67
N THR A 181 6.71 9.56 -19.97
CA THR A 181 5.49 8.86 -19.57
C THR A 181 5.07 7.73 -20.51
N SER A 182 5.89 7.38 -21.52
CA SER A 182 5.61 6.29 -22.45
C SER A 182 5.61 4.92 -21.76
N HIS A 183 4.90 3.97 -22.36
CA HIS A 183 4.96 2.58 -21.92
C HIS A 183 6.34 1.96 -22.11
N ALA A 184 7.09 2.40 -23.15
CA ALA A 184 8.44 1.93 -23.43
C ALA A 184 9.40 2.27 -22.29
N ALA A 185 9.36 3.50 -21.76
CA ALA A 185 10.17 3.89 -20.60
C ALA A 185 9.82 3.08 -19.33
N ALA A 186 8.53 2.77 -19.13
CA ALA A 186 8.13 1.91 -18.03
C ALA A 186 8.63 0.47 -18.19
N GLU A 187 8.57 -0.08 -19.41
CA GLU A 187 9.11 -1.41 -19.71
C GLU A 187 10.64 -1.47 -19.53
N GLU A 188 11.35 -0.44 -19.99
CA GLU A 188 12.78 -0.33 -19.77
C GLU A 188 13.14 -0.27 -18.27
N LEU A 189 12.37 0.47 -17.48
CA LEU A 189 12.52 0.53 -16.01
C LEU A 189 12.35 -0.85 -15.37
N MET A 190 11.34 -1.63 -15.82
CA MET A 190 11.09 -3.01 -15.35
C MET A 190 12.22 -3.99 -15.70
N GLN A 191 13.03 -3.68 -16.71
CA GLN A 191 14.14 -4.53 -17.17
C GLN A 191 15.50 -4.11 -16.60
N ALA A 192 15.59 -3.01 -15.84
CA ALA A 192 16.83 -2.37 -15.41
C ALA A 192 17.49 -3.06 -14.19
N VAL A 193 17.65 -4.38 -14.24
CA VAL A 193 18.18 -5.23 -13.15
C VAL A 193 19.60 -4.86 -12.69
N ASP A 194 20.40 -4.26 -13.56
CA ASP A 194 21.77 -3.85 -13.23
C ASP A 194 21.82 -2.59 -12.37
N TYR A 195 20.69 -1.88 -12.24
CA TYR A 195 20.62 -0.56 -11.60
C TYR A 195 19.61 -0.45 -10.48
N ILE A 196 18.60 -1.30 -10.48
CA ILE A 196 17.46 -1.25 -9.55
C ILE A 196 17.39 -2.55 -8.77
N ASP A 197 17.35 -2.42 -7.44
CA ASP A 197 17.31 -3.57 -6.53
C ASP A 197 15.89 -4.10 -6.32
N VAL A 198 14.91 -3.21 -6.34
CA VAL A 198 13.49 -3.58 -6.17
C VAL A 198 12.56 -2.58 -6.85
N LEU A 199 11.45 -3.09 -7.38
CA LEU A 199 10.39 -2.30 -8.02
C LEU A 199 9.07 -2.50 -7.26
N ILE A 200 8.37 -1.39 -6.98
CA ILE A 200 7.09 -1.38 -6.28
C ILE A 200 6.03 -0.79 -7.21
N PRO A 201 5.05 -1.56 -7.71
CA PRO A 201 3.90 -1.02 -8.40
C PRO A 201 2.88 -0.45 -7.42
N ARG A 202 2.25 0.68 -7.74
CA ARG A 202 1.20 1.33 -6.93
C ARG A 202 0.07 1.83 -7.83
N GLY A 203 -0.97 1.03 -8.04
CA GLY A 203 -2.09 1.38 -8.94
C GLY A 203 -3.12 0.29 -9.01
N GLY A 204 -3.95 0.31 -10.05
CA GLY A 204 -4.98 -0.69 -10.27
C GLY A 204 -4.43 -2.07 -10.66
N ALA A 205 -5.30 -3.08 -10.61
CA ALA A 205 -4.97 -4.49 -10.87
C ALA A 205 -4.17 -4.69 -12.17
N ARG A 206 -4.54 -3.96 -13.25
CA ARG A 206 -3.87 -4.05 -14.54
C ARG A 206 -2.39 -3.63 -14.48
N LEU A 207 -2.07 -2.55 -13.76
CA LEU A 207 -0.68 -2.12 -13.60
C LEU A 207 0.10 -3.16 -12.81
N ILE A 208 -0.44 -3.62 -11.69
CA ILE A 208 0.20 -4.60 -10.81
C ILE A 208 0.48 -5.88 -11.59
N GLN A 209 -0.49 -6.40 -12.31
CA GLN A 209 -0.35 -7.60 -13.14
C GLN A 209 0.71 -7.41 -14.25
N THR A 210 0.70 -6.26 -14.94
CA THR A 210 1.68 -5.95 -15.98
C THR A 210 3.10 -5.94 -15.42
N VAL A 211 3.31 -5.33 -14.25
CA VAL A 211 4.63 -5.29 -13.60
C VAL A 211 5.05 -6.69 -13.18
N LYS A 212 4.15 -7.46 -12.59
CA LYS A 212 4.41 -8.84 -12.17
C LYS A 212 4.84 -9.75 -13.31
N GLU A 213 4.20 -9.62 -14.47
CA GLU A 213 4.47 -10.45 -15.66
C GLU A 213 5.74 -10.00 -16.40
N LYS A 214 6.02 -8.69 -16.47
CA LYS A 214 7.05 -8.15 -17.32
C LYS A 214 8.34 -7.77 -16.62
N SER A 215 8.32 -7.57 -15.29
CA SER A 215 9.51 -7.11 -14.59
C SER A 215 10.54 -8.23 -14.44
N LYS A 216 11.80 -7.90 -14.76
CA LYS A 216 12.97 -8.70 -14.36
C LYS A 216 13.56 -8.20 -13.04
N VAL A 217 13.34 -6.94 -12.71
CA VAL A 217 13.66 -6.41 -11.39
C VAL A 217 12.76 -7.09 -10.36
N PRO A 218 13.27 -7.54 -9.22
CA PRO A 218 12.45 -8.08 -8.13
C PRO A 218 11.32 -7.13 -7.76
N VAL A 219 10.10 -7.66 -7.60
CA VAL A 219 8.90 -6.86 -7.32
C VAL A 219 8.42 -7.09 -5.90
N ILE A 220 8.10 -6.01 -5.18
CA ILE A 220 7.26 -6.06 -4.00
C ILE A 220 5.86 -5.63 -4.43
N GLU A 221 4.94 -6.58 -4.51
CA GLU A 221 3.58 -6.35 -4.99
C GLU A 221 2.78 -5.57 -3.94
N THR A 222 2.00 -4.58 -4.39
CA THR A 222 0.89 -4.05 -3.60
C THR A 222 -0.40 -4.74 -4.01
N GLY A 223 -1.23 -5.11 -3.04
CA GLY A 223 -2.42 -5.91 -3.31
C GLY A 223 -3.61 -5.10 -3.82
N VAL A 224 -4.43 -5.74 -4.64
CA VAL A 224 -5.84 -5.41 -4.87
C VAL A 224 -6.64 -5.97 -3.69
N GLY A 225 -7.71 -5.31 -3.26
CA GLY A 225 -8.43 -5.68 -2.04
C GLY A 225 -9.84 -6.19 -2.29
N ASN A 226 -10.03 -7.46 -2.67
CA ASN A 226 -11.32 -8.12 -2.52
C ASN A 226 -11.44 -8.65 -1.08
N CYS A 227 -11.78 -7.77 -0.13
CA CYS A 227 -11.86 -8.08 1.28
C CYS A 227 -13.23 -8.65 1.66
N HIS A 228 -13.24 -9.75 2.44
CA HIS A 228 -14.48 -10.42 2.88
C HIS A 228 -14.74 -10.16 4.37
N ILE A 229 -16.02 -10.12 4.72
CA ILE A 229 -16.46 -10.21 6.10
C ILE A 229 -17.40 -11.42 6.22
N TYR A 230 -17.05 -12.39 7.04
CA TYR A 230 -17.91 -13.50 7.39
C TYR A 230 -18.67 -13.20 8.69
N VAL A 231 -19.99 -13.32 8.63
CA VAL A 231 -20.87 -13.19 9.81
C VAL A 231 -21.33 -14.58 10.20
N ASP A 232 -20.78 -15.07 11.30
CA ASP A 232 -20.95 -16.43 11.84
C ASP A 232 -22.33 -16.60 12.52
N ASP A 233 -22.80 -17.85 12.69
CA ASP A 233 -24.09 -18.13 13.32
C ASP A 233 -24.19 -17.69 14.79
N SER A 234 -23.04 -17.53 15.45
CA SER A 234 -22.94 -17.03 16.84
C SER A 234 -22.71 -15.52 16.92
N ALA A 235 -22.73 -14.78 15.82
CA ALA A 235 -22.38 -13.36 15.80
C ALA A 235 -23.37 -12.49 16.58
N ASP A 236 -22.86 -11.46 17.25
CA ASP A 236 -23.66 -10.33 17.68
C ASP A 236 -24.06 -9.53 16.43
N LEU A 237 -25.37 -9.50 16.14
CA LEU A 237 -25.88 -8.90 14.89
C LEU A 237 -25.72 -7.38 14.86
N GLU A 238 -25.76 -6.68 15.98
CA GLU A 238 -25.57 -5.23 16.00
C GLU A 238 -24.09 -4.90 15.73
N MET A 239 -23.17 -5.58 16.40
CA MET A 239 -21.75 -5.47 16.10
C MET A 239 -21.45 -5.80 14.64
N ALA A 240 -22.06 -6.85 14.08
CA ALA A 240 -21.86 -7.23 12.69
C ALA A 240 -22.34 -6.15 11.72
N VAL A 241 -23.50 -5.54 11.98
CA VAL A 241 -24.00 -4.39 11.19
C VAL A 241 -23.02 -3.23 11.24
N ASP A 242 -22.57 -2.83 12.41
CA ASP A 242 -21.64 -1.69 12.57
C ASP A 242 -20.33 -1.93 11.83
N ILE A 243 -19.76 -3.15 11.93
CA ILE A 243 -18.52 -3.53 11.25
C ILE A 243 -18.70 -3.48 9.74
N VAL A 244 -19.77 -4.08 9.18
CA VAL A 244 -19.99 -4.12 7.72
C VAL A 244 -20.29 -2.73 7.18
N VAL A 245 -21.13 -1.94 7.86
CA VAL A 245 -21.42 -0.54 7.49
C VAL A 245 -20.12 0.26 7.44
N ASN A 246 -19.29 0.21 8.49
CA ASN A 246 -18.00 0.89 8.52
C ASN A 246 -17.08 0.41 7.38
N ALA A 247 -16.94 -0.89 7.22
CA ALA A 247 -16.02 -1.49 6.25
C ALA A 247 -16.38 -1.13 4.80
N LYS A 248 -17.67 -0.97 4.48
CA LYS A 248 -18.11 -0.64 3.12
C LYS A 248 -18.30 0.85 2.89
N THR A 249 -18.81 1.60 3.86
CA THR A 249 -19.30 2.96 3.57
C THR A 249 -18.34 4.08 3.97
N GLN A 250 -17.38 3.85 4.86
CA GLN A 250 -16.44 4.88 5.30
C GLN A 250 -15.59 5.43 4.13
N ARG A 251 -15.08 4.55 3.28
CA ARG A 251 -14.32 4.90 2.07
C ARG A 251 -14.28 3.72 1.12
N PRO A 252 -15.22 3.56 0.20
CA PRO A 252 -15.33 2.36 -0.64
C PRO A 252 -14.17 2.23 -1.65
N SER A 253 -13.52 3.34 -2.04
CA SER A 253 -12.49 3.38 -3.09
C SER A 253 -11.08 3.05 -2.61
N VAL A 254 -10.92 2.24 -1.57
CA VAL A 254 -9.63 1.79 -1.03
C VAL A 254 -9.59 0.27 -0.86
N CYS A 255 -8.39 -0.32 -0.97
CA CYS A 255 -8.17 -1.76 -1.03
C CYS A 255 -8.56 -2.53 0.25
N ASN A 256 -8.71 -1.87 1.40
CA ASN A 256 -9.14 -2.49 2.65
C ASN A 256 -10.64 -2.30 2.95
N ALA A 257 -11.41 -1.71 2.01
CA ALA A 257 -12.86 -1.70 2.08
C ALA A 257 -13.41 -3.11 1.83
N ALA A 258 -14.51 -3.47 2.50
CA ALA A 258 -15.15 -4.75 2.25
C ALA A 258 -15.85 -4.73 0.87
N GLU A 259 -15.58 -5.77 0.08
CA GLU A 259 -16.19 -5.96 -1.24
C GLU A 259 -17.16 -7.15 -1.23
N SER A 260 -16.97 -8.08 -0.31
CA SER A 260 -17.71 -9.31 -0.22
C SER A 260 -18.18 -9.59 1.21
N LEU A 261 -19.43 -9.98 1.35
CA LEU A 261 -20.07 -10.38 2.59
C LEU A 261 -20.43 -11.87 2.52
N VAL A 262 -19.95 -12.65 3.47
CA VAL A 262 -20.32 -14.06 3.64
C VAL A 262 -21.16 -14.18 4.90
N VAL A 263 -22.34 -14.82 4.83
CA VAL A 263 -23.29 -14.87 5.95
C VAL A 263 -23.73 -16.30 6.21
N HIS A 264 -23.69 -16.71 7.47
CA HIS A 264 -24.23 -18.02 7.84
C HIS A 264 -25.75 -18.05 7.65
N GLU A 265 -26.27 -19.11 7.00
CA GLU A 265 -27.68 -19.23 6.59
C GLU A 265 -28.67 -19.08 7.78
N LYS A 266 -28.31 -19.56 8.97
CA LYS A 266 -29.17 -19.49 10.17
C LYS A 266 -29.49 -18.08 10.64
N ILE A 267 -28.61 -17.12 10.37
CA ILE A 267 -28.79 -15.73 10.84
C ILE A 267 -29.11 -14.77 9.71
N ALA A 268 -29.01 -15.21 8.46
CA ALA A 268 -29.15 -14.36 7.29
C ALA A 268 -30.52 -13.62 7.25
N GLU A 269 -31.62 -14.31 7.58
CA GLU A 269 -32.98 -13.73 7.62
C GLU A 269 -33.11 -12.60 8.66
N ALA A 270 -32.41 -12.71 9.78
CA ALA A 270 -32.43 -11.71 10.83
C ALA A 270 -31.42 -10.55 10.58
N PHE A 271 -30.30 -10.85 9.91
CA PHE A 271 -29.18 -9.92 9.72
C PHE A 271 -29.32 -9.05 8.46
N LEU A 272 -29.58 -9.67 7.28
CA LEU A 272 -29.52 -8.94 6.00
C LEU A 272 -30.51 -7.77 5.88
N PRO A 273 -31.79 -7.86 6.32
CA PRO A 273 -32.69 -6.73 6.32
C PRO A 273 -32.22 -5.57 7.23
N LYS A 274 -31.62 -5.89 8.40
CA LYS A 274 -31.05 -4.88 9.32
C LYS A 274 -29.87 -4.18 8.68
N LEU A 275 -28.99 -4.92 8.01
CA LEU A 275 -27.85 -4.38 7.31
C LEU A 275 -28.30 -3.42 6.19
N GLU A 276 -29.27 -3.82 5.33
CA GLU A 276 -29.79 -2.98 4.26
C GLU A 276 -30.34 -1.65 4.80
N GLU A 277 -31.09 -1.69 5.91
CA GLU A 277 -31.60 -0.48 6.56
C GLU A 277 -30.48 0.39 7.15
N ALA A 278 -29.43 -0.22 7.70
CA ALA A 278 -28.33 0.51 8.32
C ALA A 278 -27.43 1.19 7.28
N VAL A 279 -27.06 0.51 6.20
CA VAL A 279 -26.26 1.14 5.13
C VAL A 279 -27.02 2.26 4.45
N ALA A 280 -28.35 2.12 4.23
CA ALA A 280 -29.17 3.16 3.61
C ALA A 280 -29.21 4.48 4.41
N LYS A 281 -28.98 4.45 5.72
CA LYS A 281 -28.89 5.65 6.57
C LYS A 281 -27.56 6.41 6.39
N VAL A 282 -26.50 5.74 5.95
CA VAL A 282 -25.18 6.32 5.73
C VAL A 282 -24.98 6.62 4.25
N HIS A 283 -25.04 5.58 3.44
CA HIS A 283 -25.02 5.66 1.98
C HIS A 283 -25.66 4.39 1.39
N PRO A 284 -26.54 4.49 0.38
CA PRO A 284 -27.08 3.29 -0.29
C PRO A 284 -25.98 2.42 -0.88
N VAL A 285 -26.07 1.11 -0.67
CA VAL A 285 -25.15 0.11 -1.23
C VAL A 285 -25.96 -0.83 -2.13
N GLU A 286 -25.48 -1.08 -3.34
CA GLU A 286 -26.01 -2.12 -4.23
C GLU A 286 -25.50 -3.48 -3.74
N PHE A 287 -26.41 -4.33 -3.30
CA PHE A 287 -26.09 -5.71 -2.94
C PHE A 287 -26.28 -6.64 -4.14
N ARG A 288 -25.23 -7.44 -4.45
CA ARG A 288 -25.26 -8.51 -5.45
C ARG A 288 -25.22 -9.83 -4.71
N ALA A 289 -26.37 -10.48 -4.62
CA ALA A 289 -26.62 -11.59 -3.70
C ALA A 289 -26.82 -12.92 -4.42
N ASP A 290 -26.45 -14.03 -3.77
CA ASP A 290 -26.85 -15.37 -4.23
C ASP A 290 -28.38 -15.54 -4.12
N GLN A 291 -28.90 -16.66 -4.63
CA GLN A 291 -30.35 -16.90 -4.67
C GLN A 291 -31.02 -16.94 -3.29
N GLU A 292 -30.28 -17.35 -2.25
CA GLU A 292 -30.81 -17.46 -0.89
C GLU A 292 -30.85 -16.07 -0.24
N ALA A 293 -29.75 -15.33 -0.25
CA ALA A 293 -29.68 -13.99 0.29
C ALA A 293 -30.59 -13.00 -0.45
N LEU A 294 -30.73 -13.14 -1.77
CA LEU A 294 -31.55 -12.28 -2.61
C LEU A 294 -33.00 -12.13 -2.10
N ARG A 295 -33.56 -13.19 -1.51
CA ARG A 295 -34.94 -13.20 -1.00
C ARG A 295 -35.11 -12.40 0.29
N MET A 296 -34.02 -12.07 0.96
CA MET A 296 -33.98 -11.40 2.25
C MET A 296 -33.76 -9.89 2.13
N PHE A 297 -33.31 -9.41 0.98
CA PHE A 297 -33.16 -8.00 0.64
C PHE A 297 -34.43 -7.44 -0.03
N LYS A 298 -34.65 -6.13 0.14
CA LYS A 298 -35.70 -5.38 -0.59
C LYS A 298 -35.21 -4.98 -1.99
N ASN A 299 -33.92 -4.61 -2.10
CA ASN A 299 -33.33 -3.99 -3.29
C ASN A 299 -31.95 -4.58 -3.62
N ALA A 300 -31.84 -5.90 -3.76
CA ALA A 300 -30.64 -6.56 -4.24
C ALA A 300 -30.82 -7.09 -5.66
N VAL A 301 -29.71 -7.34 -6.35
CA VAL A 301 -29.66 -8.01 -7.66
C VAL A 301 -29.00 -9.37 -7.53
N LEU A 302 -29.28 -10.28 -8.48
CA LEU A 302 -28.62 -11.59 -8.48
C LEU A 302 -27.15 -11.42 -8.82
N ALA A 303 -26.25 -11.99 -7.99
CA ALA A 303 -24.82 -12.01 -8.23
C ALA A 303 -24.46 -12.90 -9.41
N THR A 304 -23.42 -12.52 -10.13
CA THR A 304 -22.69 -13.37 -11.08
C THR A 304 -21.44 -13.95 -10.40
N GLU A 305 -20.85 -14.99 -10.98
CA GLU A 305 -19.59 -15.56 -10.46
C GLU A 305 -18.45 -14.52 -10.42
N GLU A 306 -18.42 -13.60 -11.37
CA GLU A 306 -17.42 -12.51 -11.42
C GLU A 306 -17.55 -11.55 -10.24
N ASP A 307 -18.75 -11.31 -9.75
CA ASP A 307 -19.01 -10.38 -8.64
C ASP A 307 -18.30 -10.80 -7.34
N TYR A 308 -18.14 -12.10 -7.11
CA TYR A 308 -17.49 -12.63 -5.92
C TYR A 308 -15.96 -12.45 -5.91
N SER A 309 -15.35 -12.19 -7.07
CA SER A 309 -13.91 -11.95 -7.19
C SER A 309 -13.58 -10.51 -7.60
N THR A 310 -14.56 -9.61 -7.59
CA THR A 310 -14.42 -8.23 -8.07
C THR A 310 -14.14 -7.27 -6.95
N GLU A 311 -13.06 -6.48 -7.08
CA GLU A 311 -12.83 -5.27 -6.30
C GLU A 311 -13.65 -4.13 -6.95
N PHE A 312 -14.84 -3.83 -6.42
CA PHE A 312 -15.74 -2.83 -7.00
C PHE A 312 -15.25 -1.39 -6.83
N LEU A 313 -14.56 -1.10 -5.73
CA LEU A 313 -14.11 0.25 -5.36
C LEU A 313 -15.25 1.29 -5.32
N ASP A 314 -16.47 0.82 -5.13
CA ASP A 314 -17.70 1.60 -5.14
C ASP A 314 -18.67 1.08 -4.06
N TYR A 315 -19.82 1.69 -3.92
CA TYR A 315 -20.89 1.27 -3.02
C TYR A 315 -21.65 0.06 -3.57
N ILE A 316 -20.89 -0.99 -3.92
CA ILE A 316 -21.38 -2.29 -4.39
C ILE A 316 -20.76 -3.37 -3.51
N MET A 317 -21.50 -4.41 -3.14
CA MET A 317 -21.03 -5.50 -2.30
C MET A 317 -21.67 -6.83 -2.73
N SER A 318 -20.83 -7.87 -2.96
CA SER A 318 -21.34 -9.20 -3.18
C SER A 318 -21.76 -9.87 -1.85
N VAL A 319 -22.76 -10.76 -1.90
CA VAL A 319 -23.29 -11.45 -0.70
C VAL A 319 -23.46 -12.94 -1.00
N LYS A 320 -22.83 -13.77 -0.17
CA LYS A 320 -22.86 -15.23 -0.23
C LYS A 320 -23.40 -15.83 1.06
N THR A 321 -24.34 -16.77 0.97
CA THR A 321 -24.79 -17.58 2.11
C THR A 321 -23.99 -18.87 2.21
N VAL A 322 -23.68 -19.29 3.45
CA VAL A 322 -22.93 -20.52 3.76
C VAL A 322 -23.54 -21.24 4.96
N LYS A 323 -23.21 -22.52 5.12
CA LYS A 323 -23.79 -23.40 6.16
C LYS A 323 -22.90 -23.60 7.37
N SER A 324 -21.62 -23.27 7.27
CA SER A 324 -20.66 -23.43 8.35
C SER A 324 -19.47 -22.51 8.18
N VAL A 325 -18.63 -22.40 9.22
CA VAL A 325 -17.36 -21.65 9.18
C VAL A 325 -16.38 -22.28 8.19
N GLU A 326 -16.40 -23.62 8.04
CA GLU A 326 -15.53 -24.32 7.08
C GLU A 326 -15.88 -23.93 5.65
N GLU A 327 -17.18 -23.95 5.29
CA GLU A 327 -17.64 -23.49 3.98
C GLU A 327 -17.30 -22.02 3.72
N ALA A 328 -17.39 -21.17 4.76
CA ALA A 328 -16.99 -19.77 4.66
C ALA A 328 -15.49 -19.61 4.37
N VAL A 329 -14.65 -20.37 5.06
CA VAL A 329 -13.19 -20.36 4.88
C VAL A 329 -12.80 -20.84 3.49
N ASP A 330 -13.39 -21.96 3.01
CA ASP A 330 -13.13 -22.48 1.67
C ASP A 330 -13.55 -21.45 0.62
N TRP A 331 -14.74 -20.88 0.76
CA TRP A 331 -15.25 -19.85 -0.15
C TRP A 331 -14.35 -18.61 -0.19
N ILE A 332 -13.97 -18.10 0.97
CA ILE A 332 -13.12 -16.90 1.06
C ILE A 332 -11.75 -17.19 0.45
N ASN A 333 -11.12 -18.32 0.76
CA ASN A 333 -9.81 -18.65 0.21
C ASN A 333 -9.82 -18.81 -1.33
N ASP A 334 -10.94 -19.23 -1.92
CA ASP A 334 -11.10 -19.33 -3.37
C ASP A 334 -11.30 -17.97 -4.07
N HIS A 335 -11.78 -16.94 -3.35
CA HIS A 335 -12.14 -15.63 -3.93
C HIS A 335 -11.30 -14.48 -3.42
N THR A 336 -10.53 -14.65 -2.35
CA THR A 336 -9.72 -13.60 -1.74
C THR A 336 -8.55 -13.18 -2.63
N THR A 337 -8.20 -11.90 -2.53
CA THR A 337 -6.93 -11.36 -3.05
C THR A 337 -5.81 -11.42 -2.00
N HIS A 338 -6.02 -12.12 -0.90
CA HIS A 338 -5.09 -12.27 0.23
C HIS A 338 -4.78 -10.97 0.98
N HIS A 339 -5.70 -10.00 0.92
CA HIS A 339 -5.48 -8.68 1.54
C HIS A 339 -5.94 -8.65 2.99
N SER A 340 -7.23 -8.59 3.26
CA SER A 340 -7.79 -8.44 4.60
C SER A 340 -9.13 -9.14 4.70
N GLU A 341 -9.25 -10.07 5.65
CA GLU A 341 -10.44 -10.88 5.85
C GLU A 341 -10.89 -10.76 7.31
N ALA A 342 -12.20 -10.81 7.55
CA ALA A 342 -12.76 -10.66 8.89
C ALA A 342 -13.82 -11.72 9.18
N ILE A 343 -13.89 -12.17 10.42
CA ILE A 343 -15.00 -12.92 10.99
C ILE A 343 -15.66 -12.12 12.10
N VAL A 344 -16.99 -12.11 12.15
CA VAL A 344 -17.75 -11.63 13.32
C VAL A 344 -18.39 -12.83 13.99
N THR A 345 -17.98 -13.13 15.20
CA THR A 345 -18.36 -14.34 15.95
C THR A 345 -18.25 -14.16 17.46
N GLN A 346 -19.04 -14.91 18.23
CA GLN A 346 -18.89 -15.09 19.68
C GLN A 346 -18.23 -16.44 20.02
N SER A 347 -17.99 -17.30 19.01
CA SER A 347 -17.33 -18.59 19.19
C SER A 347 -15.81 -18.45 19.12
N ILE A 348 -15.12 -18.72 20.23
CA ILE A 348 -13.65 -18.74 20.26
C ILE A 348 -13.10 -19.78 19.25
N ALA A 349 -13.73 -20.95 19.16
CA ALA A 349 -13.29 -22.02 18.27
C ALA A 349 -13.39 -21.60 16.77
N HIS A 350 -14.49 -20.93 16.39
CA HIS A 350 -14.63 -20.44 15.01
C HIS A 350 -13.66 -19.29 14.73
N ALA A 351 -13.40 -18.41 15.71
CA ALA A 351 -12.43 -17.33 15.57
C ALA A 351 -11.01 -17.88 15.32
N GLU A 352 -10.57 -18.84 16.14
CA GLU A 352 -9.25 -19.47 16.02
C GLU A 352 -9.13 -20.22 14.68
N TYR A 353 -10.14 -21.04 14.34
CA TYR A 353 -10.15 -21.78 13.07
C TYR A 353 -10.07 -20.84 11.86
N PHE A 354 -10.83 -19.74 11.87
CA PHE A 354 -10.82 -18.75 10.80
C PHE A 354 -9.44 -18.08 10.67
N GLN A 355 -8.84 -17.64 11.79
CA GLN A 355 -7.54 -17.01 11.78
C GLN A 355 -6.40 -17.93 11.30
N GLU A 356 -6.46 -19.22 11.62
CA GLU A 356 -5.44 -20.19 11.19
C GLU A 356 -5.62 -20.64 9.74
N SER A 357 -6.87 -20.68 9.25
CA SER A 357 -7.20 -21.27 7.94
C SER A 357 -7.29 -20.27 6.80
N ILE A 358 -7.51 -18.98 7.08
CA ILE A 358 -7.57 -17.94 6.06
C ILE A 358 -6.16 -17.53 5.62
N ASP A 359 -5.89 -17.58 4.32
CA ASP A 359 -4.63 -17.13 3.73
C ASP A 359 -4.70 -15.66 3.29
N ALA A 360 -4.64 -14.74 4.24
CA ALA A 360 -4.61 -13.30 3.99
C ALA A 360 -3.49 -12.60 4.77
N ALA A 361 -3.17 -11.36 4.36
CA ALA A 361 -2.15 -10.55 5.02
C ALA A 361 -2.61 -10.04 6.39
N ALA A 362 -3.92 -9.80 6.56
CA ALA A 362 -4.53 -9.42 7.83
C ALA A 362 -5.84 -10.20 8.03
N VAL A 363 -5.98 -10.85 9.18
CA VAL A 363 -7.18 -11.64 9.53
C VAL A 363 -7.74 -11.14 10.85
N TYR A 364 -8.97 -10.64 10.80
CA TYR A 364 -9.63 -9.96 11.91
C TYR A 364 -10.68 -10.83 12.57
N VAL A 365 -10.80 -10.69 13.86
CA VAL A 365 -11.95 -11.17 14.64
C VAL A 365 -12.64 -9.95 15.25
N ASN A 366 -13.94 -9.79 14.97
CA ASN A 366 -14.80 -8.73 15.52
C ASN A 366 -14.25 -7.31 15.31
N ALA A 367 -13.67 -7.05 14.13
CA ALA A 367 -13.17 -5.74 13.75
C ALA A 367 -13.29 -5.51 12.24
N SER A 368 -13.37 -4.25 11.85
CA SER A 368 -13.47 -3.83 10.45
C SER A 368 -12.14 -4.03 9.71
N THR A 369 -12.19 -4.47 8.45
CA THR A 369 -11.03 -4.57 7.55
C THR A 369 -10.37 -3.22 7.28
N ARG A 370 -11.08 -2.11 7.54
CA ARG A 370 -10.56 -0.73 7.41
C ARG A 370 -9.35 -0.42 8.30
N PHE A 371 -9.11 -1.24 9.31
CA PHE A 371 -7.93 -1.10 10.17
C PHE A 371 -6.63 -1.56 9.51
N THR A 372 -6.63 -2.22 8.35
CA THR A 372 -5.41 -2.58 7.62
C THR A 372 -4.77 -1.33 7.01
N ASP A 373 -3.99 -0.64 7.80
CA ASP A 373 -3.38 0.66 7.48
C ASP A 373 -2.10 0.81 8.30
N GLY A 374 -1.03 1.30 7.69
CA GLY A 374 0.27 1.42 8.36
C GLY A 374 0.27 2.35 9.57
N PHE A 375 -0.55 3.41 9.56
CA PHE A 375 -0.72 4.29 10.72
C PHE A 375 -1.42 3.58 11.86
N VAL A 376 -2.54 2.91 11.54
CA VAL A 376 -3.36 2.21 12.52
C VAL A 376 -2.61 1.03 13.13
N PHE A 377 -1.77 0.36 12.35
CA PHE A 377 -0.90 -0.73 12.85
C PHE A 377 0.32 -0.23 13.63
N GLY A 378 0.47 1.09 13.81
CA GLY A 378 1.58 1.66 14.55
C GLY A 378 2.91 1.71 13.78
N LEU A 379 2.88 1.48 12.46
CA LEU A 379 4.06 1.59 11.60
C LEU A 379 4.37 3.04 11.21
N GLY A 380 3.44 3.95 11.50
CA GLY A 380 3.56 5.40 11.32
C GLY A 380 3.48 5.91 9.88
N ALA A 381 3.65 5.06 8.90
CA ALA A 381 3.47 5.34 7.47
C ALA A 381 3.47 4.03 6.68
N GLU A 382 3.02 4.07 5.42
CA GLU A 382 3.10 2.91 4.54
C GLU A 382 3.38 3.32 3.09
N ILE A 383 4.15 2.49 2.38
CA ILE A 383 4.35 2.62 0.94
C ILE A 383 3.27 1.89 0.13
N GLY A 384 2.57 1.00 0.77
CA GLY A 384 1.49 0.18 0.26
C GLY A 384 1.24 -1.04 1.14
N ILE A 385 0.25 -1.85 0.77
CA ILE A 385 -0.11 -3.09 1.47
C ILE A 385 0.20 -4.25 0.53
N SER A 386 1.10 -5.14 0.95
CA SER A 386 1.50 -6.30 0.15
C SER A 386 0.66 -7.53 0.51
N THR A 387 0.25 -8.26 -0.52
CA THR A 387 -0.45 -9.54 -0.36
C THR A 387 0.45 -10.75 -0.64
N GLN A 388 1.69 -10.52 -1.07
CA GLN A 388 2.65 -11.59 -1.34
C GLN A 388 3.23 -12.18 -0.04
N LYS A 389 3.74 -13.41 -0.12
CA LYS A 389 4.35 -14.10 1.04
C LYS A 389 5.85 -13.83 1.17
N MET A 390 6.51 -13.40 0.09
CA MET A 390 7.95 -13.14 0.05
C MET A 390 8.25 -11.71 0.49
N HIS A 391 9.27 -11.54 1.35
CA HIS A 391 9.80 -10.29 1.90
C HIS A 391 8.83 -9.57 2.84
N ALA A 392 7.80 -8.89 2.34
CA ALA A 392 6.83 -8.14 3.14
C ALA A 392 5.40 -8.60 2.85
N ARG A 393 4.57 -8.75 3.88
CA ARG A 393 3.15 -9.08 3.79
C ARG A 393 2.36 -8.15 4.72
N GLY A 394 1.28 -7.57 4.25
CA GLY A 394 0.51 -6.56 4.97
C GLY A 394 1.01 -5.14 4.71
N PRO A 395 0.66 -4.16 5.56
CA PRO A 395 1.12 -2.78 5.45
C PRO A 395 2.65 -2.69 5.51
N MET A 396 3.25 -2.01 4.54
CA MET A 396 4.70 -1.90 4.39
C MET A 396 5.21 -0.57 4.91
N GLY A 397 5.65 -0.54 6.17
CA GLY A 397 6.36 0.59 6.77
C GLY A 397 7.86 0.61 6.41
N LEU A 398 8.66 1.33 7.21
CA LEU A 398 10.09 1.52 6.98
C LEU A 398 10.86 0.19 6.91
N GLU A 399 10.53 -0.80 7.75
CA GLU A 399 11.26 -2.07 7.78
C GLU A 399 11.16 -2.86 6.48
N ALA A 400 10.03 -2.74 5.76
CA ALA A 400 9.82 -3.39 4.48
C ALA A 400 10.75 -2.85 3.37
N LEU A 401 11.29 -1.63 3.54
CA LEU A 401 12.27 -1.02 2.64
C LEU A 401 13.72 -1.30 3.06
N THR A 402 13.93 -2.34 3.86
CA THR A 402 15.26 -2.77 4.33
C THR A 402 15.51 -4.23 4.05
N SER A 403 16.78 -4.60 3.99
CA SER A 403 17.26 -5.98 4.03
C SER A 403 18.14 -6.19 5.25
N THR A 404 18.76 -7.34 5.36
CA THR A 404 19.72 -7.63 6.45
C THR A 404 21.07 -8.03 5.90
N LYS A 405 22.14 -7.69 6.66
CA LYS A 405 23.52 -8.04 6.34
C LYS A 405 24.21 -8.63 7.56
N PHE A 406 25.00 -9.66 7.36
CA PHE A 406 25.83 -10.23 8.43
C PHE A 406 27.15 -9.49 8.56
N TYR A 407 27.46 -9.10 9.79
CA TYR A 407 28.75 -8.56 10.21
C TYR A 407 29.44 -9.64 11.06
N ILE A 408 30.57 -10.13 10.59
CA ILE A 408 31.27 -11.27 11.20
C ILE A 408 32.64 -10.80 11.64
N ASN A 409 32.88 -10.87 12.94
CA ASN A 409 34.18 -10.53 13.53
C ASN A 409 34.88 -11.80 14.08
N GLY A 410 36.06 -12.05 13.57
CA GLY A 410 36.89 -13.15 13.98
C GLY A 410 38.24 -12.66 14.52
N ASN A 411 39.08 -13.64 14.93
CA ASN A 411 40.43 -13.42 15.38
C ASN A 411 41.38 -14.48 14.75
N GLY A 412 41.29 -14.64 13.40
CA GLY A 412 42.10 -15.59 12.64
C GLY A 412 41.50 -16.99 12.50
N GLN A 413 40.24 -17.22 12.83
CA GLN A 413 39.59 -18.52 12.64
C GLN A 413 39.58 -18.93 11.18
N ILE A 414 39.87 -20.21 10.92
CA ILE A 414 39.80 -20.85 9.60
C ILE A 414 38.79 -22.01 9.64
N ARG A 415 38.10 -22.22 8.56
CA ARG A 415 37.25 -23.39 8.40
C ARG A 415 38.14 -24.60 8.10
N ARG A 416 38.06 -25.62 8.96
CA ARG A 416 38.75 -26.91 8.80
C ARG A 416 37.87 -27.93 8.10
#